data_53520563ae85275a52b83e69a236ceba
#
_entry.id   53520563ae85275a52b83e69a236ceba
#
_cell.length_a   1.000
_cell.length_b   1.000
_cell.length_c   1.000
_cell.angle_alpha   90.00
_cell.angle_beta   90.00
_cell.angle_gamma   90.00
#
_symmetry.space_group_name_H-M   'P 1'
#
loop_
_entity.id
_entity.type
_entity.pdbx_description
1 polymer ?
#
loop_
_entity_poly.entity_id
_entity_poly.type
_entity_poly.pdbx_seq_one_letter_code
_entity_poly.pdbx_strand_id
1 'polypeptide(L)'
;MMEKKSKNTLLVLTLIGVVALSTLLLRAQTSHENNDQLQTEAQLESQNSRGSLNEAQAQRVEGSWDIVVSPNVPPGVPQPPSFNVFGTFAQGSAFIGSDRNGPSPQHGVWQHLGGNRFAFSFRQNLFDKMGNFTGVFKVNAQLRLTGNDTFVGTAKGEQRDLSGNLVPPFGCVTLRGTRIRIEPLLCP
;
A
#
# COMPACT_ATOMS: atom_id res chain seq x y z
N MET A 1 6.92 -26.49 81.58
CA MET A 1 7.13 -27.67 80.73
C MET A 1 5.93 -27.72 79.81
N MET A 2 6.03 -27.11 78.64
CA MET A 2 4.90 -26.86 77.70
C MET A 2 4.83 -27.95 76.68
N GLU A 3 3.70 -28.52 76.53
CA GLU A 3 3.35 -29.62 75.63
C GLU A 3 3.21 -29.16 74.17
N LYS A 4 3.99 -29.74 73.29
CA LYS A 4 4.08 -29.47 71.91
C LYS A 4 3.54 -30.65 71.09
N LYS A 5 2.23 -30.84 71.11
CA LYS A 5 1.52 -31.86 70.29
C LYS A 5 0.24 -31.30 69.75
N SER A 6 0.12 -31.20 68.45
CA SER A 6 -1.09 -31.09 67.64
C SER A 6 -1.07 -30.08 66.49
N LYS A 7 0.01 -30.09 65.72
CA LYS A 7 0.00 -29.33 64.43
C LYS A 7 0.16 -30.20 63.19
N ASN A 8 0.46 -31.49 63.31
CA ASN A 8 0.77 -32.33 62.15
C ASN A 8 -0.45 -33.07 61.55
N THR A 9 -1.54 -33.22 62.28
CA THR A 9 -2.71 -33.96 61.79
C THR A 9 -3.61 -33.11 60.89
N LEU A 10 -3.59 -31.81 61.07
CA LEU A 10 -4.42 -30.89 60.27
C LEU A 10 -3.81 -30.64 58.90
N LEU A 11 -2.45 -30.78 58.78
CA LEU A 11 -1.75 -30.51 57.51
C LEU A 11 -1.94 -31.63 56.48
N VAL A 12 -2.16 -32.87 56.90
CA VAL A 12 -2.31 -34.01 55.98
C VAL A 12 -3.70 -34.03 55.34
N LEU A 13 -4.74 -33.63 56.07
CA LEU A 13 -6.10 -33.60 55.53
C LEU A 13 -6.31 -32.46 54.51
N THR A 14 -5.61 -31.34 54.65
CA THR A 14 -5.66 -30.25 53.70
C THR A 14 -4.88 -30.58 52.41
N LEU A 15 -3.86 -31.40 52.48
CA LEU A 15 -3.05 -31.78 51.30
C LEU A 15 -3.84 -32.70 50.35
N ILE A 16 -4.67 -33.61 50.86
CA ILE A 16 -5.47 -34.54 50.04
C ILE A 16 -6.59 -33.80 49.30
N GLY A 17 -7.20 -32.77 49.92
CA GLY A 17 -8.23 -31.96 49.30
C GLY A 17 -7.73 -31.11 48.15
N VAL A 18 -6.53 -30.60 48.25
CA VAL A 18 -5.93 -29.74 47.22
C VAL A 18 -5.55 -30.54 45.96
N VAL A 19 -5.06 -31.78 46.10
CA VAL A 19 -4.70 -32.63 44.97
C VAL A 19 -5.93 -33.07 44.18
N ALA A 20 -7.07 -33.34 44.80
CA ALA A 20 -8.28 -33.74 44.09
C ALA A 20 -8.92 -32.55 43.33
N LEU A 21 -8.82 -31.32 43.83
CA LEU A 21 -9.33 -30.14 43.16
C LEU A 21 -8.44 -29.72 41.97
N SER A 22 -7.12 -29.91 42.10
CA SER A 22 -6.17 -29.55 41.02
C SER A 22 -6.29 -30.45 39.79
N THR A 23 -6.67 -31.73 39.95
CA THR A 23 -6.86 -32.63 38.81
C THR A 23 -8.14 -32.33 38.01
N LEU A 24 -9.17 -31.79 38.64
CA LEU A 24 -10.40 -31.35 37.94
C LEU A 24 -10.18 -30.02 37.19
N LEU A 25 -9.40 -29.11 37.76
CA LEU A 25 -9.04 -27.86 37.08
C LEU A 25 -8.09 -28.09 35.90
N LEU A 26 -7.15 -29.03 35.96
CA LEU A 26 -6.28 -29.35 34.85
C LEU A 26 -7.04 -29.94 33.64
N ARG A 27 -8.10 -30.73 33.87
CA ARG A 27 -8.92 -31.27 32.75
C ARG A 27 -9.79 -30.20 32.07
N ALA A 28 -10.23 -29.20 32.80
CA ALA A 28 -10.97 -28.08 32.22
C ALA A 28 -10.07 -27.15 31.41
N GLN A 29 -8.82 -26.95 31.85
CA GLN A 29 -7.86 -26.11 31.13
C GLN A 29 -7.37 -26.73 29.80
N THR A 30 -7.13 -28.04 29.76
CA THR A 30 -6.71 -28.70 28.52
C THR A 30 -7.75 -28.71 27.42
N SER A 31 -9.04 -28.72 27.74
CA SER A 31 -10.10 -28.61 26.72
C SER A 31 -10.33 -27.17 26.24
N HIS A 32 -9.99 -26.16 27.04
CA HIS A 32 -10.09 -24.76 26.61
C HIS A 32 -8.88 -24.35 25.75
N GLU A 33 -7.70 -24.82 26.13
CA GLU A 33 -6.43 -24.54 25.43
C GLU A 33 -6.42 -25.11 24.00
N ASN A 34 -6.97 -26.31 23.78
CA ASN A 34 -7.08 -26.89 22.45
C ASN A 34 -8.08 -26.14 21.54
N ASN A 35 -9.15 -25.56 22.07
CA ASN A 35 -10.08 -24.76 21.28
C ASN A 35 -9.50 -23.38 20.92
N ASP A 36 -8.74 -22.76 21.81
CA ASP A 36 -8.09 -21.48 21.57
C ASP A 36 -6.96 -21.62 20.54
N GLN A 37 -6.20 -22.71 20.57
CA GLN A 37 -5.16 -22.99 19.56
C GLN A 37 -5.76 -23.21 18.17
N LEU A 38 -6.81 -24.02 18.04
CA LEU A 38 -7.49 -24.24 16.76
C LEU A 38 -8.10 -22.94 16.19
N GLN A 39 -8.66 -22.07 17.04
CA GLN A 39 -9.17 -20.78 16.59
C GLN A 39 -8.04 -19.83 16.17
N THR A 40 -6.90 -19.86 16.85
CA THR A 40 -5.74 -19.03 16.51
C THR A 40 -5.09 -19.47 15.20
N GLU A 41 -4.96 -20.78 14.96
CA GLU A 41 -4.42 -21.31 13.71
C GLU A 41 -5.34 -20.99 12.52
N ALA A 42 -6.64 -21.17 12.64
CA ALA A 42 -7.62 -20.82 11.62
C ALA A 42 -7.64 -19.31 11.31
N GLN A 43 -7.42 -18.45 12.31
CA GLN A 43 -7.29 -17.02 12.10
C GLN A 43 -5.99 -16.65 11.41
N LEU A 44 -4.86 -17.28 11.76
CA LEU A 44 -3.57 -17.07 11.11
C LEU A 44 -3.58 -17.52 9.64
N GLU A 45 -4.19 -18.67 9.33
CA GLU A 45 -4.36 -19.14 7.95
C GLU A 45 -5.25 -18.19 7.14
N SER A 46 -6.33 -17.69 7.73
CA SER A 46 -7.22 -16.73 7.09
C SER A 46 -6.52 -15.39 6.83
N GLN A 47 -5.67 -14.92 7.74
CA GLN A 47 -4.88 -13.70 7.57
C GLN A 47 -3.79 -13.87 6.52
N ASN A 48 -3.08 -14.99 6.51
CA ASN A 48 -2.08 -15.33 5.51
C ASN A 48 -2.67 -15.43 4.10
N SER A 49 -3.83 -16.07 3.96
CA SER A 49 -4.53 -16.18 2.68
C SER A 49 -4.99 -14.82 2.16
N ARG A 50 -5.49 -13.94 3.03
CA ARG A 50 -5.86 -12.57 2.65
C ARG A 50 -4.63 -11.73 2.31
N GLY A 51 -3.53 -11.90 3.02
CA GLY A 51 -2.25 -11.24 2.73
C GLY A 51 -1.75 -11.59 1.33
N SER A 52 -1.71 -12.87 0.99
CA SER A 52 -1.25 -13.34 -0.32
C SER A 52 -2.13 -12.90 -1.49
N LEU A 53 -3.45 -12.87 -1.32
CA LEU A 53 -4.38 -12.37 -2.34
C LEU A 53 -4.22 -10.86 -2.56
N ASN A 54 -4.03 -10.09 -1.51
CA ASN A 54 -3.79 -8.65 -1.62
C ASN A 54 -2.46 -8.35 -2.31
N GLU A 55 -1.42 -9.13 -2.03
CA GLU A 55 -0.11 -9.00 -2.66
C GLU A 55 -0.18 -9.36 -4.16
N ALA A 56 -0.80 -10.47 -4.52
CA ALA A 56 -1.03 -10.84 -5.92
C ALA A 56 -1.85 -9.78 -6.69
N GLN A 57 -2.81 -9.14 -6.03
CA GLN A 57 -3.57 -8.04 -6.62
C GLN A 57 -2.75 -6.75 -6.74
N ALA A 58 -1.89 -6.47 -5.77
CA ALA A 58 -0.97 -5.32 -5.82
C ALA A 58 -0.01 -5.43 -7.00
N GLN A 59 0.55 -6.62 -7.26
CA GLN A 59 1.47 -6.87 -8.37
C GLN A 59 0.86 -6.59 -9.76
N ARG A 60 -0.45 -6.52 -9.89
CA ARG A 60 -1.13 -6.28 -11.18
C ARG A 60 -0.82 -4.89 -11.77
N VAL A 61 -0.46 -3.88 -10.99
CA VAL A 61 -0.07 -2.56 -11.50
C VAL A 61 1.43 -2.46 -11.78
N GLU A 62 2.24 -3.33 -11.18
CA GLU A 62 3.69 -3.31 -11.34
C GLU A 62 4.12 -3.42 -12.80
N GLY A 63 5.20 -2.75 -13.12
CA GLY A 63 5.76 -2.64 -14.47
C GLY A 63 5.73 -1.23 -15.02
N SER A 64 6.11 -1.07 -16.28
CA SER A 64 6.24 0.22 -16.96
C SER A 64 5.02 0.50 -17.84
N TRP A 65 4.64 1.76 -17.90
CA TRP A 65 3.44 2.23 -18.55
C TRP A 65 3.70 3.47 -19.39
N ASP A 66 3.12 3.50 -20.59
CA ASP A 66 2.93 4.71 -21.38
C ASP A 66 1.59 5.34 -20.95
N ILE A 67 1.63 6.57 -20.48
CA ILE A 67 0.50 7.23 -19.82
C ILE A 67 0.16 8.51 -20.59
N VAL A 68 -1.02 8.55 -21.19
CA VAL A 68 -1.58 9.76 -21.79
C VAL A 68 -2.25 10.58 -20.70
N VAL A 69 -1.82 11.83 -20.56
CA VAL A 69 -2.37 12.82 -19.63
C VAL A 69 -3.20 13.82 -20.43
N SER A 70 -4.48 13.93 -20.11
CA SER A 70 -5.42 14.86 -20.76
C SER A 70 -5.92 15.87 -19.74
N PRO A 71 -5.61 17.17 -19.89
CA PRO A 71 -6.13 18.22 -19.01
C PRO A 71 -7.65 18.29 -19.04
N ASN A 72 -8.27 18.47 -17.88
CA ASN A 72 -9.72 18.71 -17.78
C ASN A 72 -9.93 20.21 -17.65
N VAL A 73 -10.51 20.81 -18.67
CA VAL A 73 -10.85 22.25 -18.67
C VAL A 73 -12.35 22.47 -18.58
N PRO A 74 -12.81 23.57 -18.00
CA PRO A 74 -14.23 23.93 -17.97
C PRO A 74 -14.81 24.08 -19.39
N PRO A 75 -16.12 23.90 -19.56
CA PRO A 75 -16.78 24.18 -20.84
C PRO A 75 -16.49 25.60 -21.34
N GLY A 76 -16.20 25.74 -22.63
CA GLY A 76 -15.89 27.03 -23.26
C GLY A 76 -14.42 27.44 -23.21
N VAL A 77 -13.57 26.73 -22.49
CA VAL A 77 -12.12 26.95 -22.49
C VAL A 77 -11.46 26.02 -23.53
N PRO A 78 -10.58 26.53 -24.39
CA PRO A 78 -9.85 25.68 -25.34
C PRO A 78 -9.11 24.55 -24.63
N GLN A 79 -9.28 23.32 -25.12
CA GLN A 79 -8.65 22.13 -24.55
C GLN A 79 -7.14 22.15 -24.85
N PRO A 80 -6.25 22.16 -23.85
CA PRO A 80 -4.84 21.98 -24.08
C PRO A 80 -4.56 20.57 -24.68
N PRO A 81 -3.51 20.41 -25.48
CA PRO A 81 -3.19 19.10 -26.04
C PRO A 81 -2.82 18.10 -24.94
N SER A 82 -3.25 16.86 -25.12
CA SER A 82 -2.79 15.74 -24.31
C SER A 82 -1.30 15.50 -24.52
N PHE A 83 -0.62 14.96 -23.53
CA PHE A 83 0.80 14.63 -23.60
C PHE A 83 1.08 13.28 -22.96
N ASN A 84 2.20 12.66 -23.32
CA ASN A 84 2.61 11.36 -22.81
C ASN A 84 3.67 11.51 -21.72
N VAL A 85 3.56 10.65 -20.72
CA VAL A 85 4.55 10.44 -19.67
C VAL A 85 4.80 8.94 -19.52
N PHE A 86 6.00 8.56 -19.08
CA PHE A 86 6.30 7.19 -18.72
C PHE A 86 6.29 7.04 -17.20
N GLY A 87 5.70 5.95 -16.71
CA GLY A 87 5.67 5.65 -15.28
C GLY A 87 5.96 4.18 -15.03
N THR A 88 6.76 3.90 -14.00
CA THR A 88 7.07 2.56 -13.54
C THR A 88 6.60 2.41 -12.10
N PHE A 89 5.70 1.46 -11.89
CA PHE A 89 5.29 1.01 -10.57
C PHE A 89 6.19 -0.18 -10.21
N ALA A 90 7.18 0.07 -9.34
CA ALA A 90 8.13 -0.95 -8.92
C ALA A 90 7.64 -1.70 -7.69
N GLN A 91 8.09 -2.92 -7.52
CA GLN A 91 7.91 -3.70 -6.30
C GLN A 91 8.38 -2.88 -5.09
N GLY A 92 7.73 -3.05 -3.93
CA GLY A 92 8.06 -2.26 -2.74
C GLY A 92 7.45 -0.85 -2.74
N SER A 93 6.43 -0.62 -3.56
CA SER A 93 5.63 0.63 -3.57
C SER A 93 6.36 1.87 -4.10
N ALA A 94 7.49 1.74 -4.80
CA ALA A 94 8.15 2.88 -5.43
C ALA A 94 7.50 3.21 -6.78
N PHE A 95 7.38 4.52 -7.07
CA PHE A 95 6.99 5.05 -8.38
C PHE A 95 8.12 5.89 -8.96
N ILE A 96 8.47 5.63 -10.20
CA ILE A 96 9.44 6.40 -10.97
C ILE A 96 8.78 6.80 -12.29
N GLY A 97 8.88 8.06 -12.67
CA GLY A 97 8.33 8.54 -13.92
C GLY A 97 9.24 9.54 -14.63
N SER A 98 8.88 9.83 -15.87
CA SER A 98 9.49 10.88 -16.67
C SER A 98 8.46 11.47 -17.61
N ASP A 99 8.58 12.76 -17.92
CA ASP A 99 7.79 13.43 -18.93
C ASP A 99 8.66 14.07 -20.01
N ARG A 100 8.03 14.53 -21.08
CA ARG A 100 8.72 15.16 -22.23
C ARG A 100 9.22 16.57 -21.92
N ASN A 101 8.70 17.19 -20.87
CA ASN A 101 8.82 18.63 -20.65
C ASN A 101 9.86 18.98 -19.58
N GLY A 102 10.41 17.99 -18.89
CA GLY A 102 11.37 18.22 -17.83
C GLY A 102 12.52 17.23 -17.80
N PRO A 103 13.75 17.71 -17.59
CA PRO A 103 14.93 16.84 -17.46
C PRO A 103 14.95 16.07 -16.13
N SER A 104 14.05 16.41 -15.19
CA SER A 104 14.02 15.84 -13.86
C SER A 104 13.14 14.60 -13.80
N PRO A 105 13.63 13.49 -13.24
CA PRO A 105 12.80 12.33 -12.99
C PRO A 105 11.72 12.61 -11.95
N GLN A 106 10.64 11.86 -12.05
CA GLN A 106 9.56 11.83 -11.08
C GLN A 106 9.83 10.72 -10.06
N HIS A 107 9.83 11.06 -8.77
CA HIS A 107 10.03 10.12 -7.68
C HIS A 107 8.83 10.10 -6.76
N GLY A 108 8.35 8.91 -6.44
CA GLY A 108 7.15 8.79 -5.63
C GLY A 108 6.90 7.41 -5.08
N VAL A 109 5.69 7.27 -4.59
CA VAL A 109 5.19 6.02 -4.01
C VAL A 109 3.83 5.69 -4.57
N TRP A 110 3.48 4.41 -4.54
CA TRP A 110 2.16 3.93 -4.88
C TRP A 110 1.63 2.96 -3.82
N GLN A 111 0.32 2.77 -3.80
CA GLN A 111 -0.34 1.80 -2.92
C GLN A 111 -1.56 1.18 -3.59
N HIS A 112 -1.85 -0.06 -3.23
CA HIS A 112 -3.08 -0.75 -3.59
C HIS A 112 -4.23 -0.29 -2.67
N LEU A 113 -5.37 0.07 -3.26
CA LEU A 113 -6.57 0.52 -2.55
C LEU A 113 -7.66 -0.55 -2.45
N GLY A 114 -7.36 -1.75 -2.89
CA GLY A 114 -8.30 -2.87 -2.97
C GLY A 114 -8.89 -3.10 -4.37
N GLY A 115 -9.06 -4.37 -4.73
CA GLY A 115 -9.54 -4.79 -6.04
C GLY A 115 -8.61 -4.34 -7.17
N ASN A 116 -9.12 -3.57 -8.11
CA ASN A 116 -8.36 -3.03 -9.24
C ASN A 116 -8.01 -1.54 -9.11
N ARG A 117 -8.09 -0.97 -7.89
CA ARG A 117 -7.84 0.44 -7.61
C ARG A 117 -6.49 0.65 -6.94
N PHE A 118 -5.79 1.72 -7.36
CA PHE A 118 -4.48 2.09 -6.87
C PHE A 118 -4.40 3.61 -6.72
N ALA A 119 -3.53 4.07 -5.82
CA ALA A 119 -3.14 5.47 -5.71
C ALA A 119 -1.63 5.59 -5.89
N PHE A 120 -1.19 6.72 -6.42
CA PHE A 120 0.22 7.08 -6.42
C PHE A 120 0.41 8.58 -6.24
N SER A 121 1.56 8.94 -5.71
CA SER A 121 1.97 10.33 -5.54
C SER A 121 3.44 10.45 -5.88
N PHE A 122 3.81 11.52 -6.58
CA PHE A 122 5.21 11.79 -6.88
C PHE A 122 5.55 13.27 -6.73
N ARG A 123 6.84 13.55 -6.71
CA ARG A 123 7.42 14.88 -6.80
C ARG A 123 8.43 14.92 -7.95
N GLN A 124 8.55 16.10 -8.55
CA GLN A 124 9.47 16.41 -9.61
C GLN A 124 10.07 17.79 -9.37
N ASN A 125 11.38 17.93 -9.50
CA ASN A 125 12.02 19.23 -9.46
C ASN A 125 11.78 19.95 -10.78
N LEU A 126 11.50 21.26 -10.69
CA LEU A 126 11.28 22.11 -11.84
C LEU A 126 12.51 22.98 -12.07
N PHE A 127 12.86 23.15 -13.33
CA PHE A 127 14.00 23.96 -13.76
C PHE A 127 13.56 24.92 -14.88
N ASP A 128 14.19 26.10 -14.94
CA ASP A 128 14.03 27.01 -16.06
C ASP A 128 14.86 26.55 -17.29
N LYS A 129 14.79 27.30 -18.39
CA LYS A 129 15.52 27.00 -19.62
C LYS A 129 17.05 27.11 -19.46
N MET A 130 17.52 27.74 -18.41
CA MET A 130 18.96 27.87 -18.09
C MET A 130 19.44 26.79 -17.12
N GLY A 131 18.53 25.91 -16.67
CA GLY A 131 18.84 24.83 -15.72
C GLY A 131 18.80 25.26 -14.26
N ASN A 132 18.31 26.47 -13.92
CA ASN A 132 18.16 26.89 -12.54
C ASN A 132 16.90 26.22 -11.94
N PHE A 133 17.04 25.73 -10.71
CA PHE A 133 15.90 25.19 -9.97
C PHE A 133 14.87 26.30 -9.68
N THR A 134 13.61 26.05 -10.01
CA THR A 134 12.51 27.02 -9.88
C THR A 134 11.40 26.59 -8.93
N GLY A 135 11.40 25.34 -8.49
CA GLY A 135 10.40 24.85 -7.56
C GLY A 135 10.15 23.34 -7.67
N VAL A 136 9.06 22.92 -7.07
CA VAL A 136 8.66 21.49 -7.02
C VAL A 136 7.25 21.32 -7.55
N PHE A 137 7.07 20.33 -8.40
CA PHE A 137 5.76 19.83 -8.82
C PHE A 137 5.42 18.56 -8.04
N LYS A 138 4.21 18.52 -7.47
CA LYS A 138 3.66 17.38 -6.75
C LYS A 138 2.40 16.91 -7.44
N VAL A 139 2.26 15.60 -7.63
CA VAL A 139 1.06 14.98 -8.17
C VAL A 139 0.51 13.94 -7.20
N ASN A 140 -0.80 13.95 -7.05
CA ASN A 140 -1.55 12.88 -6.40
C ASN A 140 -2.53 12.32 -7.42
N ALA A 141 -2.58 11.00 -7.57
CA ALA A 141 -3.39 10.32 -8.55
C ALA A 141 -4.07 9.08 -7.99
N GLN A 142 -5.21 8.75 -8.59
CA GLN A 142 -5.87 7.46 -8.42
C GLN A 142 -6.11 6.86 -9.79
N LEU A 143 -5.93 5.55 -9.88
CA LEU A 143 -6.17 4.79 -11.10
C LEU A 143 -6.96 3.51 -10.82
N ARG A 144 -7.58 3.02 -11.86
CA ARG A 144 -8.31 1.75 -11.89
C ARG A 144 -7.87 0.95 -13.11
N LEU A 145 -7.37 -0.26 -12.90
CA LEU A 145 -7.09 -1.20 -13.99
C LEU A 145 -8.39 -1.55 -14.70
N THR A 146 -8.40 -1.45 -16.02
CA THR A 146 -9.52 -1.81 -16.91
C THR A 146 -9.27 -3.14 -17.62
N GLY A 147 -8.05 -3.64 -17.54
CA GLY A 147 -7.57 -4.90 -18.06
C GLY A 147 -6.20 -5.22 -17.45
N ASN A 148 -5.49 -6.20 -18.00
CA ASN A 148 -4.15 -6.53 -17.56
C ASN A 148 -3.12 -5.47 -18.00
N ASP A 149 -3.39 -4.78 -19.10
CA ASP A 149 -2.46 -3.88 -19.77
C ASP A 149 -3.02 -2.46 -19.94
N THR A 150 -4.14 -2.15 -19.32
CA THR A 150 -4.76 -0.84 -19.43
C THR A 150 -5.29 -0.35 -18.11
N PHE A 151 -5.19 0.96 -17.90
CA PHE A 151 -5.87 1.63 -16.79
C PHE A 151 -6.45 2.98 -17.21
N VAL A 152 -7.39 3.46 -16.42
CA VAL A 152 -7.88 4.83 -16.43
C VAL A 152 -7.73 5.43 -15.05
N GLY A 153 -7.58 6.74 -14.97
CA GLY A 153 -7.41 7.41 -13.69
C GLY A 153 -7.61 8.92 -13.75
N THR A 154 -7.44 9.55 -12.61
CA THR A 154 -7.45 11.00 -12.45
C THR A 154 -6.27 11.42 -11.59
N ALA A 155 -5.72 12.59 -11.87
CA ALA A 155 -4.66 13.17 -11.06
C ALA A 155 -4.89 14.66 -10.83
N LYS A 156 -4.31 15.17 -9.74
CA LYS A 156 -4.22 16.60 -9.45
C LYS A 156 -2.77 16.95 -9.20
N GLY A 157 -2.30 17.98 -9.92
CA GLY A 157 -0.97 18.56 -9.73
C GLY A 157 -1.01 19.83 -8.88
N GLU A 158 0.09 20.07 -8.16
CA GLU A 158 0.35 21.30 -7.42
C GLU A 158 1.80 21.70 -7.69
N GLN A 159 2.00 22.96 -8.07
CA GLN A 159 3.34 23.52 -8.20
C GLN A 159 3.62 24.46 -7.04
N ARG A 160 4.83 24.39 -6.49
CA ARG A 160 5.33 25.32 -5.50
C ARG A 160 6.60 26.00 -6.00
N ASP A 161 6.68 27.30 -5.78
CA ASP A 161 7.88 28.11 -6.05
C ASP A 161 8.99 27.86 -5.00
N LEU A 162 10.12 28.56 -5.14
CA LEU A 162 11.26 28.49 -4.22
C LEU A 162 10.92 28.92 -2.78
N SER A 163 9.92 29.76 -2.61
CA SER A 163 9.43 30.22 -1.31
C SER A 163 8.39 29.28 -0.71
N GLY A 164 8.03 28.19 -1.43
CA GLY A 164 7.01 27.24 -1.01
C GLY A 164 5.58 27.69 -1.30
N ASN A 165 5.37 28.83 -1.96
CA ASN A 165 4.03 29.31 -2.31
C ASN A 165 3.43 28.48 -3.43
N LEU A 166 2.11 28.30 -3.37
CA LEU A 166 1.37 27.62 -4.42
C LEU A 166 1.29 28.51 -5.68
N VAL A 167 1.71 27.97 -6.80
CA VAL A 167 1.60 28.61 -8.10
C VAL A 167 0.30 28.15 -8.77
N PRO A 168 -0.67 29.05 -9.04
CA PRO A 168 -1.93 28.66 -9.71
C PRO A 168 -1.74 28.43 -11.23
N PRO A 169 -2.67 27.70 -11.88
CA PRO A 169 -3.49 26.61 -11.37
C PRO A 169 -3.21 25.30 -12.10
N PHE A 170 -3.01 24.23 -11.36
CA PHE A 170 -3.08 22.91 -11.98
C PHE A 170 -4.45 22.30 -11.66
N GLY A 171 -5.29 22.15 -12.68
CA GLY A 171 -6.56 21.49 -12.60
C GLY A 171 -6.40 19.96 -12.46
N CYS A 172 -7.55 19.28 -12.38
CA CYS A 172 -7.55 17.82 -12.50
C CYS A 172 -7.26 17.42 -13.94
N VAL A 173 -6.62 16.27 -14.11
CA VAL A 173 -6.35 15.65 -15.40
C VAL A 173 -6.91 14.24 -15.43
N THR A 174 -7.23 13.75 -16.62
CA THR A 174 -7.56 12.35 -16.85
C THR A 174 -6.32 11.61 -17.30
N LEU A 175 -6.14 10.37 -16.80
CA LEU A 175 -5.04 9.48 -17.14
C LEU A 175 -5.56 8.27 -17.90
N ARG A 176 -4.84 7.86 -18.94
CA ARG A 176 -5.02 6.58 -19.64
C ARG A 176 -3.66 5.93 -19.78
N GLY A 177 -3.48 4.74 -19.22
CA GLY A 177 -2.21 4.02 -19.28
C GLY A 177 -2.32 2.76 -20.11
N THR A 178 -1.27 2.50 -20.88
CA THR A 178 -1.03 1.24 -21.59
C THR A 178 0.30 0.66 -21.13
N ARG A 179 0.32 -0.63 -20.80
CA ARG A 179 1.52 -1.31 -20.32
C ARG A 179 2.56 -1.42 -21.44
N ILE A 180 3.79 -1.06 -21.14
CA ILE A 180 4.93 -1.27 -22.05
C ILE A 180 5.30 -2.75 -22.01
N ARG A 181 5.38 -3.38 -23.15
CA ARG A 181 5.77 -4.78 -23.34
C ARG A 181 7.06 -4.87 -24.12
N ILE A 182 7.76 -6.00 -23.95
CA ILE A 182 8.89 -6.34 -24.81
C ILE A 182 8.35 -6.62 -26.21
N GLU A 183 8.87 -5.88 -27.18
CA GLU A 183 8.55 -6.06 -28.59
C GLU A 183 9.53 -7.05 -29.24
N PRO A 184 9.07 -7.83 -30.24
CA PRO A 184 9.98 -8.71 -30.98
C PRO A 184 11.04 -7.89 -31.71
N LEU A 185 12.30 -8.33 -31.65
CA LEU A 185 13.37 -7.71 -32.41
C LEU A 185 13.21 -8.08 -33.89
N LEU A 186 12.75 -7.13 -34.69
CA LEU A 186 12.66 -7.24 -36.14
C LEU A 186 13.87 -6.50 -36.75
N CYS A 187 15.00 -7.22 -36.89
CA CYS A 187 16.14 -6.71 -37.69
C CYS A 187 15.93 -7.16 -39.15
N PRO A 188 16.05 -6.24 -40.15
CA PRO A 188 16.00 -6.62 -41.55
C PRO A 188 17.24 -7.42 -41.96
#